data_db2ae2cd5f5c03873ceeb55496f3b633
#
_entry.id   db2ae2cd5f5c03873ceeb55496f3b633
#
_cell.length_a   1.000
_cell.length_b   1.000
_cell.length_c   1.000
_cell.angle_alpha   90.00
_cell.angle_beta   90.00
_cell.angle_gamma   90.00
#
_symmetry.space_group_name_H-M   'P 1'
#
loop_
_entity.id
_entity.type
_entity.pdbx_description
1 polymer ?
#
loop_
_entity_poly.entity_id
_entity_poly.type
_entity_poly.pdbx_seq_one_letter_code
_entity_poly.pdbx_strand_id
1 'polypeptide(L)'
;MIAGAGADDPMPIGESSVITIFAPGGIGEVEAGTDLATTILAALDADPRGPLRDGDIIVVTSKIISKAEGRIEPASRRAELITSETKRTVARRGETRIVRTHDGLTIA
;
A
#
# COMPACT_ATOMS: atom_id res chain seq x y z
N MET A 1 -4.64 -3.09 7.48
CA MET A 1 -6.03 -3.38 7.10
C MET A 1 -6.97 -2.68 8.06
N ILE A 2 -7.97 -2.02 7.55
CA ILE A 2 -9.02 -1.35 8.31
C ILE A 2 -10.33 -2.02 7.96
N ALA A 3 -11.02 -2.62 8.94
CA ALA A 3 -12.38 -3.11 8.79
C ALA A 3 -13.35 -2.04 9.29
N GLY A 4 -14.29 -1.59 8.44
CA GLY A 4 -15.32 -0.62 8.78
C GLY A 4 -16.72 -1.27 8.75
N ALA A 5 -17.66 -0.74 9.55
CA ALA A 5 -19.07 -1.10 9.41
C ALA A 5 -19.58 -0.66 8.03
N GLY A 6 -20.44 -1.46 7.40
CA GLY A 6 -20.99 -1.19 6.07
C GLY A 6 -21.56 0.22 5.95
N ALA A 7 -21.28 0.89 4.81
CA ALA A 7 -21.52 2.30 4.59
C ALA A 7 -22.97 2.67 4.22
N ASP A 8 -23.89 1.69 4.06
CA ASP A 8 -25.20 1.91 3.43
C ASP A 8 -26.28 2.45 4.38
N ASP A 9 -26.08 2.35 5.71
CA ASP A 9 -27.02 2.86 6.69
C ASP A 9 -26.43 4.07 7.43
N PRO A 10 -27.11 5.24 7.43
CA PRO A 10 -26.65 6.37 8.23
C PRO A 10 -26.69 6.00 9.72
N MET A 11 -25.58 6.23 10.43
CA MET A 11 -25.48 6.03 11.88
C MET A 11 -26.47 6.94 12.59
N PRO A 12 -27.30 6.45 13.54
CA PRO A 12 -28.13 7.29 14.37
C PRO A 12 -27.30 8.29 15.18
N ILE A 13 -27.83 9.52 15.35
CA ILE A 13 -27.19 10.54 16.18
C ILE A 13 -27.10 10.01 17.63
N GLY A 14 -25.86 9.93 18.16
CA GLY A 14 -25.60 9.49 19.54
C GLY A 14 -25.08 8.05 19.69
N GLU A 15 -24.99 7.25 18.60
CA GLU A 15 -24.31 5.96 18.67
C GLU A 15 -22.79 6.08 18.49
N SER A 16 -22.05 5.27 19.26
CA SER A 16 -20.59 5.20 19.13
C SER A 16 -20.20 4.41 17.90
N SER A 17 -19.32 4.96 17.08
CA SER A 17 -18.68 4.24 15.97
C SER A 17 -17.41 3.57 16.48
N VAL A 18 -17.20 2.32 16.10
CA VAL A 18 -15.99 1.57 16.39
C VAL A 18 -15.25 1.28 15.10
N ILE A 19 -13.96 1.60 15.06
CA ILE A 19 -13.06 1.21 14.01
C ILE A 19 -12.12 0.14 14.56
N THR A 20 -12.05 -1.00 13.91
CA THR A 20 -11.09 -2.06 14.25
C THR A 20 -9.99 -2.07 13.20
N ILE A 21 -8.74 -2.00 13.66
CA ILE A 21 -7.55 -2.08 12.80
C ILE A 21 -6.72 -3.26 13.29
N PHE A 22 -6.33 -4.14 12.38
CA PHE A 22 -5.44 -5.24 12.71
C PHE A 22 -4.54 -5.60 11.52
N ALA A 23 -3.42 -6.25 11.81
CA ALA A 23 -2.51 -6.79 10.83
C ALA A 23 -2.56 -8.32 10.92
N PRO A 24 -3.02 -9.03 9.88
CA PRO A 24 -2.99 -10.49 9.89
C PRO A 24 -1.55 -10.98 9.88
N GLY A 25 -1.29 -12.05 10.64
CA GLY A 25 0.01 -12.73 10.67
C GLY A 25 0.17 -13.70 9.50
N GLY A 26 1.38 -14.26 9.36
CA GLY A 26 1.63 -15.40 8.46
C GLY A 26 1.87 -15.04 6.99
N ILE A 27 1.98 -13.75 6.62
CA ILE A 27 2.28 -13.36 5.24
C ILE A 27 3.70 -13.75 4.83
N GLY A 28 4.66 -13.73 5.76
CA GLY A 28 6.05 -14.08 5.48
C GLY A 28 6.79 -13.04 4.65
N GLU A 29 7.92 -13.45 4.07
CA GLU A 29 8.72 -12.59 3.18
C GLU A 29 8.10 -12.58 1.78
N VAL A 30 7.93 -11.39 1.23
CA VAL A 30 7.42 -11.20 -0.13
C VAL A 30 8.59 -11.14 -1.10
N GLU A 31 8.55 -11.99 -2.12
CA GLU A 31 9.57 -12.08 -3.17
C GLU A 31 8.97 -11.70 -4.54
N ALA A 32 9.86 -11.54 -5.53
CA ALA A 32 9.44 -11.30 -6.91
C ALA A 32 8.54 -12.44 -7.43
N GLY A 33 7.40 -12.09 -7.98
CA GLY A 33 6.41 -13.05 -8.48
C GLY A 33 5.43 -13.58 -7.42
N THR A 34 5.53 -13.13 -6.15
CA THR A 34 4.54 -13.47 -5.12
C THR A 34 3.15 -13.00 -5.54
N ASP A 35 2.17 -13.91 -5.53
CA ASP A 35 0.76 -13.55 -5.67
C ASP A 35 0.25 -12.95 -4.36
N LEU A 36 0.30 -11.62 -4.28
CA LEU A 36 -0.09 -10.88 -3.08
C LEU A 36 -1.56 -11.06 -2.72
N ALA A 37 -2.45 -11.11 -3.70
CA ALA A 37 -3.87 -11.26 -3.45
C ALA A 37 -4.15 -12.59 -2.74
N THR A 38 -3.67 -13.69 -3.30
CA THR A 38 -3.80 -15.02 -2.69
C THR A 38 -3.15 -15.09 -1.31
N THR A 39 -1.96 -14.52 -1.16
CA THR A 39 -1.22 -14.51 0.12
C THR A 39 -1.98 -13.74 1.20
N ILE A 40 -2.50 -12.56 0.88
CA ILE A 40 -3.27 -11.73 1.81
C ILE A 40 -4.58 -12.41 2.20
N LEU A 41 -5.31 -12.94 1.23
CA LEU A 41 -6.58 -13.62 1.50
C LEU A 41 -6.38 -14.85 2.38
N ALA A 42 -5.35 -15.67 2.13
CA ALA A 42 -5.02 -16.81 2.96
C ALA A 42 -4.67 -16.41 4.41
N ALA A 43 -3.92 -15.32 4.59
CA ALA A 43 -3.59 -14.80 5.91
C ALA A 43 -4.83 -14.31 6.66
N LEU A 44 -5.78 -13.70 5.95
CA LEU A 44 -7.05 -13.26 6.52
C LEU A 44 -7.97 -14.40 6.89
N ASP A 45 -8.06 -15.42 6.05
CA ASP A 45 -8.87 -16.61 6.33
C ASP A 45 -8.36 -17.36 7.57
N ALA A 46 -7.07 -17.30 7.84
CA ALA A 46 -6.45 -17.90 9.01
C ALA A 46 -6.51 -17.02 10.28
N ASP A 47 -6.82 -15.72 10.16
CA ASP A 47 -6.92 -14.82 11.31
C ASP A 47 -8.30 -14.96 11.99
N PRO A 48 -8.34 -14.97 13.34
CA PRO A 48 -9.63 -15.03 14.07
C PRO A 48 -10.61 -13.89 13.72
N ARG A 49 -10.11 -12.77 13.20
CA ARG A 49 -10.90 -11.60 12.78
C ARG A 49 -11.31 -11.64 11.32
N GLY A 50 -10.74 -12.57 10.55
CA GLY A 50 -11.12 -12.84 9.17
C GLY A 50 -12.39 -13.69 9.05
N PRO A 51 -12.80 -14.08 7.85
CA PRO A 51 -12.28 -13.65 6.55
C PRO A 51 -12.63 -12.20 6.16
N LEU A 52 -12.17 -11.77 5.00
CA LEU A 52 -12.53 -10.47 4.40
C LEU A 52 -14.03 -10.38 4.16
N ARG A 53 -14.63 -9.25 4.48
CA ARG A 53 -16.06 -8.98 4.36
C ARG A 53 -16.33 -7.72 3.57
N ASP A 54 -17.54 -7.58 3.07
CA ASP A 54 -17.98 -6.35 2.42
C ASP A 54 -17.88 -5.17 3.37
N GLY A 55 -17.31 -4.08 2.87
CA GLY A 55 -17.04 -2.88 3.65
C GLY A 55 -15.66 -2.83 4.32
N ASP A 56 -14.91 -3.92 4.33
CA ASP A 56 -13.54 -3.92 4.82
C ASP A 56 -12.60 -3.14 3.89
N ILE A 57 -11.59 -2.49 4.49
CA ILE A 57 -10.56 -1.75 3.78
C ILE A 57 -9.23 -2.45 4.00
N ILE A 58 -8.57 -2.83 2.91
CA ILE A 58 -7.22 -3.38 2.94
C ILE A 58 -6.23 -2.26 2.64
N VAL A 59 -5.26 -2.08 3.54
CA VAL A 59 -4.17 -1.13 3.35
C VAL A 59 -2.88 -1.92 3.09
N VAL A 60 -2.26 -1.70 1.94
CA VAL A 60 -1.05 -2.39 1.51
C VAL A 60 0.04 -1.35 1.25
N THR A 61 1.25 -1.59 1.77
CA THR A 61 2.37 -0.67 1.53
C THR A 61 2.96 -0.86 0.14
N SER A 62 3.46 0.23 -0.45
CA SER A 62 4.14 0.18 -1.76
C SER A 62 5.37 -0.75 -1.76
N LYS A 63 6.00 -0.94 -0.61
CA LYS A 63 7.19 -1.79 -0.46
C LYS A 63 6.92 -3.24 -0.89
N ILE A 64 5.84 -3.86 -0.40
CA ILE A 64 5.55 -5.26 -0.74
C ILE A 64 5.05 -5.40 -2.16
N ILE A 65 4.37 -4.39 -2.70
CA ILE A 65 3.98 -4.35 -4.11
C ILE A 65 5.22 -4.32 -5.00
N SER A 66 6.16 -3.41 -4.72
CA SER A 66 7.42 -3.32 -5.48
C SER A 66 8.25 -4.60 -5.40
N LYS A 67 8.28 -5.28 -4.25
CA LYS A 67 8.95 -6.58 -4.10
C LYS A 67 8.28 -7.65 -4.97
N ALA A 68 6.96 -7.76 -4.88
CA ALA A 68 6.21 -8.76 -5.65
C ALA A 68 6.34 -8.55 -7.18
N GLU A 69 6.39 -7.30 -7.61
CA GLU A 69 6.63 -6.93 -9.01
C GLU A 69 8.10 -7.07 -9.46
N GLY A 70 9.00 -7.45 -8.55
CA GLY A 70 10.43 -7.57 -8.84
C GLY A 70 11.13 -6.23 -9.10
N ARG A 71 10.57 -5.12 -8.61
CA ARG A 71 11.10 -3.76 -8.82
C ARG A 71 12.11 -3.35 -7.73
N ILE A 72 13.02 -4.25 -7.39
CA ILE A 72 14.14 -3.98 -6.49
C ILE A 72 15.38 -3.79 -7.35
N GLU A 73 15.99 -2.63 -7.25
CA GLU A 73 17.13 -2.24 -8.03
C GLU A 73 18.35 -1.93 -7.14
N PRO A 74 19.59 -2.14 -7.64
CA PRO A 74 20.78 -1.77 -6.90
C PRO A 74 20.80 -0.26 -6.59
N ALA A 75 21.26 0.10 -5.39
CA ALA A 75 21.35 1.50 -4.96
C ALA A 75 22.23 2.36 -5.89
N SER A 76 23.18 1.76 -6.58
CA SER A 76 24.04 2.43 -7.58
C SER A 76 23.24 2.96 -8.79
N ARG A 77 22.08 2.40 -9.09
CA ARG A 77 21.21 2.86 -10.18
C ARG A 77 20.20 3.93 -9.76
N ARG A 78 20.21 4.34 -8.48
CA ARG A 78 19.21 5.26 -7.93
C ARG A 78 19.06 6.55 -8.75
N ALA A 79 20.16 7.19 -9.10
CA ALA A 79 20.13 8.47 -9.84
C ALA A 79 19.55 8.31 -11.25
N GLU A 80 19.90 7.22 -11.94
CA GLU A 80 19.38 6.87 -13.25
C GLU A 80 17.87 6.60 -13.19
N LEU A 81 17.41 5.83 -12.21
CA LEU A 81 16.01 5.48 -12.02
C LEU A 81 15.16 6.71 -11.69
N ILE A 82 15.63 7.58 -10.80
CA ILE A 82 14.95 8.85 -10.50
C ILE A 82 14.80 9.67 -11.78
N THR A 83 15.82 9.71 -12.62
CA THR A 83 15.77 10.47 -13.87
C THR A 83 14.79 9.84 -14.87
N SER A 84 14.78 8.52 -15.02
CA SER A 84 13.88 7.81 -15.94
C SER A 84 12.41 7.93 -15.53
N GLU A 85 12.11 7.93 -14.23
CA GLU A 85 10.74 8.07 -13.70
C GLU A 85 10.27 9.54 -13.62
N THR A 86 11.19 10.49 -13.81
CA THR A 86 10.88 11.93 -13.74
C THR A 86 10.34 12.44 -15.06
N LYS A 87 9.08 12.86 -15.08
CA LYS A 87 8.50 13.61 -16.19
C LYS A 87 8.98 15.08 -16.19
N ARG A 88 9.04 15.69 -15.01
CA ARG A 88 9.42 17.09 -14.83
C ARG A 88 9.95 17.36 -13.43
N THR A 89 11.02 18.14 -13.32
CA THR A 89 11.43 18.70 -12.04
C THR A 89 10.57 19.94 -11.72
N VAL A 90 9.92 19.92 -10.56
CA VAL A 90 9.03 21.00 -10.10
C VAL A 90 9.81 22.03 -9.30
N ALA A 91 10.69 21.59 -8.41
CA ALA A 91 11.52 22.43 -7.58
C ALA A 91 12.84 21.73 -7.21
N ARG A 92 13.83 22.51 -6.81
CA ARG A 92 15.12 22.00 -6.34
C ARG A 92 15.63 22.82 -5.16
N ARG A 93 16.14 22.13 -4.13
CA ARG A 93 16.84 22.75 -3.01
C ARG A 93 18.08 21.92 -2.68
N GLY A 94 19.25 22.43 -2.97
CA GLY A 94 20.49 21.66 -2.85
C GLY A 94 20.46 20.41 -3.73
N GLU A 95 20.68 19.24 -3.15
CA GLU A 95 20.61 17.95 -3.85
C GLU A 95 19.21 17.36 -3.91
N THR A 96 18.27 17.88 -3.11
CA THR A 96 16.88 17.43 -3.10
C THR A 96 16.14 18.01 -4.29
N ARG A 97 15.49 17.12 -5.05
CA ARG A 97 14.63 17.49 -6.17
C ARG A 97 13.19 17.09 -5.85
N ILE A 98 12.26 17.99 -6.06
CA ILE A 98 10.83 17.68 -6.11
C ILE A 98 10.50 17.44 -7.57
N VAL A 99 10.06 16.24 -7.88
CA VAL A 99 9.80 15.81 -9.24
C VAL A 99 8.34 15.38 -9.42
N ARG A 100 7.84 15.54 -10.63
CA ARG A 100 6.58 14.95 -11.05
C ARG A 100 6.88 13.71 -11.89
N THR A 101 6.32 12.57 -11.50
CA THR A 101 6.47 11.31 -12.22
C THR A 101 5.58 11.27 -13.46
N HIS A 102 5.79 10.26 -14.33
CA HIS A 102 4.95 10.04 -15.50
C HIS A 102 3.50 9.73 -15.11
N ASP A 103 3.27 9.09 -13.97
CA ASP A 103 1.94 8.79 -13.41
C ASP A 103 1.28 9.98 -12.72
N GLY A 104 1.95 11.13 -12.67
CA GLY A 104 1.40 12.37 -12.14
C GLY A 104 1.61 12.61 -10.65
N LEU A 105 2.33 11.73 -9.95
CA LEU A 105 2.70 11.93 -8.56
C LEU A 105 3.77 13.02 -8.43
N THR A 106 3.68 13.82 -7.37
CA THR A 106 4.71 14.80 -7.01
C THR A 106 5.40 14.32 -5.74
N ILE A 107 6.69 14.03 -5.84
CA ILE A 107 7.51 13.42 -4.77
C ILE A 107 8.86 14.12 -4.65
N ALA A 108 9.51 13.97 -3.47
CA ALA A 108 10.84 14.47 -3.15
C ALA A 108 11.88 13.34 -3.08
#